data_d68aeeabeb5b27daf479cca6b28af1f0
#
_entry.id   d68aeeabeb5b27daf479cca6b28af1f0
#
_cell.length_a   1.000
_cell.length_b   1.000
_cell.length_c   1.000
_cell.angle_alpha   90.00
_cell.angle_beta   90.00
_cell.angle_gamma   90.00
#
_symmetry.space_group_name_H-M   'P 1'
#
loop_
_entity.id
_entity.type
_entity.pdbx_description
1 polymer ?
#
loop_
_entity_poly.entity_id
_entity_poly.type
_entity_poly.pdbx_seq_one_letter_code
_entity_poly.pdbx_strand_id
1 'polypeptide(L)'
;MAGRCGLRLNEGQLHVADTVTTTHFKPKAYLKDGCPYSFKYLLFMSEAGLVDRIDVVRCDPDSADYARTKDRLAQATGREATFPTVEIEPGRYLSDSDRLIGHFAQVYSVDPGRLPALSFYKETVFAQLTALHD
;
A
#
# COMPACT_ATOMS: atom_id res chain seq x y z
N MET A 1 -9.08 -2.74 38.56
CA MET A 1 -9.64 -3.03 38.57
C MET A 1 -9.78 -3.09 38.40
N ALA A 2 -9.21 -3.09 38.26
CA ALA A 2 -9.52 -3.52 37.98
C ALA A 2 -9.51 -3.55 37.65
N GLY A 3 -9.21 -3.44 37.55
CA GLY A 3 -9.50 -3.99 37.15
C GLY A 3 -9.42 -3.77 36.63
N ARG A 4 -9.13 -3.85 36.41
CA ARG A 4 -9.48 -4.13 35.97
C ARG A 4 -9.30 -4.12 35.50
N CYS A 5 -8.72 -4.05 35.37
CA CYS A 5 -9.02 -4.46 34.99
C CYS A 5 -9.16 -4.54 34.44
N GLY A 6 -8.62 -4.38 34.18
CA GLY A 6 -9.12 -5.05 33.78
C GLY A 6 -9.21 -4.89 33.08
N LEU A 7 -8.92 -4.83 32.79
CA LEU A 7 -9.44 -5.14 32.29
C LEU A 7 -9.49 -4.91 31.83
N ARG A 8 -9.03 -4.85 31.81
CA ARG A 8 -9.58 -5.09 31.46
C ARG A 8 -9.64 -5.04 30.84
N LEU A 9 -9.22 -4.90 30.64
CA LEU A 9 -9.75 -5.36 30.19
C LEU A 9 -9.92 -5.21 29.78
N ASN A 10 -9.39 -5.16 29.68
CA ASN A 10 -9.99 -5.50 29.42
C ASN A 10 -10.10 -5.27 28.95
N GLU A 11 -9.66 -5.18 28.76
CA GLU A 11 -10.13 -5.47 28.51
C GLU A 11 -10.26 -5.41 27.99
N GLY A 12 -9.81 -5.07 28.13
CA GLY A 12 -10.29 -5.57 27.75
C GLY A 12 -10.26 -5.31 27.12
N GLN A 13 -9.90 -5.41 27.08
CA GLN A 13 -10.27 -5.65 26.73
C GLN A 13 -10.33 -5.43 26.10
N LEU A 14 -10.09 -5.30 26.01
CA LEU A 14 -10.52 -5.58 25.48
C LEU A 14 -10.56 -5.30 24.95
N HIS A 15 -10.30 -5.24 24.81
CA HIS A 15 -10.72 -5.53 24.35
C HIS A 15 -10.67 -5.53 23.71
N VAL A 16 -10.51 -5.70 23.75
CA VAL A 16 -10.68 -6.16 23.29
C VAL A 16 -10.86 -6.20 22.59
N ALA A 17 -11.09 -6.29 22.22
CA ALA A 17 -11.40 -6.62 21.72
C ALA A 17 -11.54 -6.14 20.96
N ASP A 18 -11.71 -5.87 20.50
CA ASP A 18 -11.87 -5.62 19.92
C ASP A 18 -11.43 -5.10 19.17
N THR A 19 -11.88 -4.59 18.62
CA THR A 19 -10.93 -3.98 17.76
C THR A 19 -10.05 -4.90 17.00
N VAL A 20 -10.00 -5.94 17.43
CA VAL A 20 -9.03 -6.91 17.00
C VAL A 20 -9.18 -7.28 15.56
N THR A 21 -10.40 -7.30 15.05
CA THR A 21 -10.62 -7.71 13.67
C THR A 21 -9.94 -6.80 12.68
N THR A 22 -9.87 -5.50 12.97
CA THR A 22 -9.24 -4.58 12.05
C THR A 22 -7.73 -4.78 11.97
N THR A 23 -7.13 -5.32 13.02
CA THR A 23 -5.69 -5.55 13.00
C THR A 23 -5.30 -6.67 12.07
N HIS A 24 -6.25 -7.49 11.64
CA HIS A 24 -5.95 -8.62 10.77
C HIS A 24 -6.09 -8.29 9.30
N PHE A 25 -6.62 -7.12 8.96
CA PHE A 25 -6.68 -6.74 7.57
C PHE A 25 -5.30 -6.39 7.07
N LYS A 26 -4.90 -7.01 5.97
CA LYS A 26 -3.62 -6.74 5.35
C LYS A 26 -3.88 -5.99 4.06
N PRO A 27 -3.35 -4.76 3.92
CA PRO A 27 -3.60 -3.99 2.71
C PRO A 27 -3.17 -4.75 1.46
N LYS A 28 -3.97 -4.61 0.41
CA LYS A 28 -3.73 -5.30 -0.85
C LYS A 28 -3.24 -4.29 -1.88
N ALA A 29 -2.02 -4.48 -2.36
CA ALA A 29 -1.37 -3.53 -3.25
C ALA A 29 -1.37 -4.08 -4.68
N TYR A 30 -2.08 -3.39 -5.56
CA TYR A 30 -2.15 -3.74 -6.97
C TYR A 30 -1.06 -2.98 -7.72
N LEU A 31 -0.09 -3.71 -8.22
CA LEU A 31 1.08 -3.17 -8.90
C LEU A 31 1.13 -3.68 -10.33
N LYS A 32 1.35 -2.77 -11.28
CA LYS A 32 1.41 -3.13 -12.68
C LYS A 32 2.84 -3.48 -13.05
N ASP A 33 3.02 -4.62 -13.69
CA ASP A 33 4.33 -5.04 -14.16
C ASP A 33 4.88 -4.01 -15.15
N GLY A 34 6.15 -3.64 -14.97
CA GLY A 34 6.80 -2.67 -15.85
C GLY A 34 6.46 -1.22 -15.61
N CYS A 35 5.69 -0.92 -14.58
CA CYS A 35 5.26 0.46 -14.30
C CYS A 35 6.23 1.16 -13.35
N PRO A 36 6.81 2.30 -13.78
CA PRO A 36 7.76 3.03 -12.92
C PRO A 36 7.14 3.54 -11.62
N TYR A 37 5.85 3.87 -11.64
CA TYR A 37 5.15 4.35 -10.45
C TYR A 37 4.92 3.20 -9.46
N SER A 38 4.53 2.03 -9.95
CA SER A 38 4.39 0.84 -9.11
C SER A 38 5.73 0.46 -8.49
N PHE A 39 6.80 0.54 -9.26
CA PHE A 39 8.13 0.23 -8.74
C PHE A 39 8.57 1.21 -7.67
N LYS A 40 8.26 2.50 -7.86
CA LYS A 40 8.62 3.50 -6.85
C LYS A 40 7.99 3.17 -5.49
N TYR A 41 6.72 2.80 -5.49
CA TYR A 41 6.04 2.43 -4.26
C TYR A 41 6.61 1.15 -3.66
N LEU A 42 6.81 0.13 -4.50
CA LEU A 42 7.35 -1.13 -4.02
C LEU A 42 8.76 -0.96 -3.44
N LEU A 43 9.58 -0.13 -4.10
CA LEU A 43 10.92 0.16 -3.64
C LEU A 43 10.89 0.80 -2.24
N PHE A 44 9.97 1.77 -2.05
CA PHE A 44 9.81 2.38 -0.74
C PHE A 44 9.44 1.32 0.31
N MET A 45 8.43 0.51 0.03
CA MET A 45 7.99 -0.50 1.00
C MET A 45 9.10 -1.51 1.31
N SER A 46 9.85 -1.90 0.29
CA SER A 46 10.93 -2.87 0.48
C SER A 46 12.09 -2.28 1.28
N GLU A 47 12.51 -1.08 0.92
CA GLU A 47 13.66 -0.45 1.59
C GLU A 47 13.31 -0.05 3.02
N ALA A 48 12.07 0.34 3.26
CA ALA A 48 11.61 0.69 4.60
C ALA A 48 11.34 -0.53 5.47
N GLY A 49 11.43 -1.74 4.92
CA GLY A 49 11.16 -2.96 5.68
C GLY A 49 9.68 -3.21 5.91
N LEU A 50 8.82 -2.68 5.05
CA LEU A 50 7.38 -2.74 5.23
C LEU A 50 6.68 -3.70 4.26
N VAL A 51 7.44 -4.36 3.37
CA VAL A 51 6.81 -5.17 2.32
C VAL A 51 5.97 -6.30 2.89
N ASP A 52 6.31 -6.80 4.08
CA ASP A 52 5.53 -7.86 4.72
C ASP A 52 4.21 -7.35 5.29
N ARG A 53 4.00 -6.04 5.31
CA ARG A 53 2.76 -5.44 5.80
C ARG A 53 1.68 -5.39 4.75
N ILE A 54 1.99 -5.78 3.51
CA ILE A 54 1.03 -5.73 2.41
C ILE A 54 1.04 -7.05 1.65
N ASP A 55 -0.08 -7.33 0.99
CA ASP A 55 -0.18 -8.39 -0.02
C ASP A 55 -0.01 -7.75 -1.39
N VAL A 56 1.03 -8.16 -2.10
CA VAL A 56 1.28 -7.63 -3.43
C VAL A 56 0.53 -8.46 -4.46
N VAL A 57 -0.31 -7.79 -5.26
CA VAL A 57 -0.99 -8.40 -6.39
C VAL A 57 -0.36 -7.83 -7.66
N ARG A 58 0.41 -8.65 -8.35
CA ARG A 58 1.04 -8.22 -9.59
C ARG A 58 0.02 -8.26 -10.72
N CYS A 59 -0.02 -7.20 -11.50
CA CYS A 59 -0.95 -7.07 -12.62
C CYS A 59 -0.14 -7.00 -13.90
N ASP A 60 -0.15 -8.11 -14.64
CA ASP A 60 0.60 -8.23 -15.88
C ASP A 60 -0.31 -7.78 -17.04
N PRO A 61 0.05 -6.69 -17.77
CA PRO A 61 -0.78 -6.21 -18.87
C PRO A 61 -1.01 -7.23 -19.96
N ASP A 62 -0.14 -8.22 -20.09
CA ASP A 62 -0.27 -9.26 -21.11
C ASP A 62 -1.12 -10.44 -20.63
N SER A 63 -1.54 -10.43 -19.38
CA SER A 63 -2.32 -11.52 -18.82
C SER A 63 -3.80 -11.37 -19.18
N ALA A 64 -4.50 -12.51 -19.30
CA ALA A 64 -5.93 -12.50 -19.60
C ALA A 64 -6.75 -11.86 -18.49
N ASP A 65 -6.21 -11.80 -17.27
CA ASP A 65 -6.92 -11.25 -16.10
C ASP A 65 -6.79 -9.73 -15.97
N TYR A 66 -5.92 -9.12 -16.77
CA TYR A 66 -5.58 -7.71 -16.57
C TYR A 66 -6.81 -6.81 -16.71
N ALA A 67 -7.56 -6.98 -17.81
CA ALA A 67 -8.75 -6.16 -18.05
C ALA A 67 -9.77 -6.33 -16.92
N ARG A 68 -9.97 -7.55 -16.47
CA ARG A 68 -10.92 -7.84 -15.39
C ARG A 68 -10.50 -7.18 -14.09
N THR A 69 -9.20 -7.22 -13.78
CA THR A 69 -8.68 -6.58 -12.58
C THR A 69 -8.88 -5.06 -12.65
N LYS A 70 -8.60 -4.46 -13.81
CA LYS A 70 -8.81 -3.02 -13.99
C LYS A 70 -10.28 -2.64 -13.82
N ASP A 71 -11.19 -3.43 -14.40
CA ASP A 71 -12.62 -3.17 -14.28
C ASP A 71 -13.06 -3.25 -12.82
N ARG A 72 -12.56 -4.23 -12.09
CA ARG A 72 -12.92 -4.40 -10.69
C ARG A 72 -12.42 -3.23 -9.85
N LEU A 73 -11.20 -2.76 -10.12
CA LEU A 73 -10.68 -1.58 -9.43
C LEU A 73 -11.45 -0.33 -9.79
N ALA A 74 -11.82 -0.17 -11.06
CA ALA A 74 -12.60 0.99 -11.49
C ALA A 74 -13.96 1.01 -10.79
N GLN A 75 -14.61 -0.13 -10.67
CA GLN A 75 -15.89 -0.20 -9.97
C GLN A 75 -15.74 0.10 -8.49
N ALA A 76 -14.68 -0.40 -7.87
CA ALA A 76 -14.45 -0.19 -6.44
C ALA A 76 -14.09 1.25 -6.11
N THR A 77 -13.36 1.94 -7.00
CA THR A 77 -12.90 3.30 -6.73
C THR A 77 -13.80 4.37 -7.33
N GLY A 78 -14.65 4.02 -8.28
CA GLY A 78 -15.51 4.96 -8.97
C GLY A 78 -14.79 5.77 -10.03
N ARG A 79 -13.61 5.33 -10.45
CA ARG A 79 -12.83 6.03 -11.48
C ARG A 79 -11.93 5.04 -12.19
N GLU A 80 -11.31 5.48 -13.27
CA GLU A 80 -10.42 4.64 -14.05
C GLU A 80 -9.28 4.10 -13.19
N ALA A 81 -8.96 2.82 -13.37
CA ALA A 81 -7.91 2.18 -12.59
C ALA A 81 -6.54 2.74 -12.96
N THR A 82 -5.75 3.05 -11.95
CA THR A 82 -4.36 3.46 -12.11
C THR A 82 -3.50 2.59 -11.20
N PHE A 83 -2.21 2.57 -11.45
CA PHE A 83 -1.29 1.77 -10.68
C PHE A 83 -0.12 2.62 -10.20
N PRO A 84 0.30 2.46 -8.97
CA PRO A 84 -0.19 1.52 -7.96
C PRO A 84 -1.52 1.98 -7.34
N THR A 85 -2.33 1.01 -6.93
CA THR A 85 -3.52 1.27 -6.13
C THR A 85 -3.52 0.26 -4.98
N VAL A 86 -3.79 0.73 -3.78
CA VAL A 86 -3.76 -0.10 -2.59
C VAL A 86 -5.08 0.01 -1.86
N GLU A 87 -5.66 -1.15 -1.55
CA GLU A 87 -6.79 -1.20 -0.63
C GLU A 87 -6.20 -1.14 0.78
N ILE A 88 -6.22 0.05 1.38
CA ILE A 88 -5.55 0.28 2.66
C ILE A 88 -6.39 -0.17 3.86
N GLU A 89 -7.70 -0.20 3.68
CA GLU A 89 -8.67 -0.74 4.63
C GLU A 89 -9.77 -1.39 3.81
N PRO A 90 -10.59 -2.24 4.41
CA PRO A 90 -11.68 -2.86 3.63
C PRO A 90 -12.53 -1.82 2.91
N GLY A 91 -12.55 -1.88 1.59
CA GLY A 91 -13.33 -0.97 0.75
C GLY A 91 -12.74 0.42 0.58
N ARG A 92 -11.59 0.71 1.16
CA ARG A 92 -10.96 2.03 1.06
C ARG A 92 -9.68 1.94 0.26
N TYR A 93 -9.64 2.64 -0.86
CA TYR A 93 -8.54 2.57 -1.82
C TYR A 93 -7.80 3.88 -1.90
N LEU A 94 -6.49 3.79 -2.04
CA LEU A 94 -5.61 4.94 -2.23
C LEU A 94 -4.73 4.66 -3.45
N SER A 95 -4.63 5.64 -4.33
CA SER A 95 -3.82 5.55 -5.55
C SER A 95 -2.75 6.64 -5.54
N ASP A 96 -1.85 6.61 -6.51
CA ASP A 96 -0.76 7.57 -6.65
C ASP A 96 0.41 7.19 -5.75
N SER A 97 1.55 6.92 -6.40
CA SER A 97 2.72 6.42 -5.67
C SER A 97 3.19 7.38 -4.58
N ASP A 98 3.18 8.69 -4.84
CA ASP A 98 3.64 9.65 -3.84
C ASP A 98 2.69 9.71 -2.65
N ARG A 99 1.38 9.66 -2.90
CA ARG A 99 0.40 9.64 -1.81
C ARG A 99 0.50 8.36 -1.00
N LEU A 100 0.72 7.24 -1.66
CA LEU A 100 0.89 5.96 -0.97
C LEU A 100 2.13 5.96 -0.10
N ILE A 101 3.24 6.46 -0.64
CA ILE A 101 4.47 6.57 0.14
C ILE A 101 4.25 7.46 1.36
N GLY A 102 3.59 8.61 1.17
CA GLY A 102 3.31 9.51 2.28
C GLY A 102 2.43 8.86 3.35
N HIS A 103 1.42 8.11 2.92
CA HIS A 103 0.52 7.43 3.85
C HIS A 103 1.27 6.40 4.71
N PHE A 104 2.02 5.52 4.07
CA PHE A 104 2.73 4.47 4.80
C PHE A 104 3.89 5.03 5.62
N ALA A 105 4.55 6.08 5.11
CA ALA A 105 5.61 6.75 5.86
C ALA A 105 5.06 7.33 7.16
N GLN A 106 3.88 7.93 7.11
CA GLN A 106 3.25 8.50 8.29
C GLN A 106 2.80 7.41 9.26
N VAL A 107 2.14 6.38 8.75
CA VAL A 107 1.60 5.31 9.59
C VAL A 107 2.73 4.58 10.34
N TYR A 108 3.86 4.36 9.69
CA TYR A 108 4.95 3.58 10.26
C TYR A 108 6.15 4.42 10.69
N SER A 109 6.00 5.75 10.69
CA SER A 109 7.05 6.67 11.17
C SER A 109 8.37 6.48 10.43
N VAL A 110 8.30 6.40 9.10
CA VAL A 110 9.47 6.28 8.23
C VAL A 110 9.68 7.60 7.51
N ASP A 111 10.95 8.04 7.44
CA ASP A 111 11.31 9.22 6.65
C ASP A 111 11.79 8.75 5.28
N PRO A 112 10.99 8.98 4.21
CA PRO A 112 11.41 8.51 2.87
C PRO A 112 12.72 9.13 2.41
N GLY A 113 13.04 10.32 2.88
CA GLY A 113 14.28 11.01 2.51
C GLY A 113 15.54 10.31 3.02
N ARG A 114 15.38 9.38 3.94
CA ARG A 114 16.53 8.63 4.49
C ARG A 114 16.71 7.27 3.85
N LEU A 115 15.98 7.00 2.76
CA LEU A 115 16.08 5.74 2.03
C LEU A 115 16.91 5.95 0.77
N PRO A 116 18.17 5.51 0.77
CA PRO A 116 19.08 5.87 -0.32
C PRO A 116 18.69 5.27 -1.67
N ALA A 117 18.19 4.05 -1.72
CA ALA A 117 17.80 3.46 -3.00
C ALA A 117 16.60 4.18 -3.58
N LEU A 118 15.62 4.51 -2.74
CA LEU A 118 14.45 5.26 -3.20
C LEU A 118 14.88 6.64 -3.71
N SER A 119 15.73 7.33 -2.98
CA SER A 119 16.22 8.65 -3.39
C SER A 119 16.97 8.57 -4.72
N PHE A 120 17.82 7.59 -4.87
CA PHE A 120 18.55 7.41 -6.12
C PHE A 120 17.60 7.17 -7.29
N TYR A 121 16.62 6.31 -7.09
CA TYR A 121 15.62 6.02 -8.13
C TYR A 121 14.84 7.28 -8.52
N LYS A 122 14.36 8.02 -7.54
CA LYS A 122 13.54 9.20 -7.79
C LYS A 122 14.34 10.29 -8.52
N GLU A 123 15.60 10.43 -8.18
CA GLU A 123 16.42 11.55 -8.66
C GLU A 123 17.11 11.26 -9.98
N THR A 124 17.34 9.99 -10.32
CA THR A 124 18.18 9.67 -11.48
C THR A 124 17.51 8.79 -12.52
N VAL A 125 16.65 7.85 -12.11
CA VAL A 125 16.11 6.82 -13.01
C VAL A 125 14.66 7.08 -13.36
N PHE A 126 13.89 7.54 -12.40
CA PHE A 126 12.42 7.62 -12.51
C PHE A 126 12.00 8.50 -13.69
N ALA A 127 12.62 9.65 -13.87
CA ALA A 127 12.25 10.56 -14.95
C ALA A 127 12.48 9.91 -16.33
N GLN A 128 13.53 9.13 -16.46
CA GLN A 128 13.82 8.44 -17.72
C GLN A 128 12.80 7.35 -18.01
N LEU A 129 12.39 6.61 -16.98
CA LEU A 129 11.41 5.55 -17.13
C LEU A 129 10.02 6.12 -17.42
N THR A 130 9.64 7.22 -16.76
CA THR A 130 8.33 7.82 -17.02
C THR A 130 8.26 8.41 -18.41
N ALA A 131 9.36 8.94 -18.95
CA ALA A 131 9.39 9.44 -20.32
C ALA A 131 9.12 8.33 -21.34
N LEU A 132 9.58 7.10 -21.04
CA LEU A 132 9.30 5.96 -21.91
C LEU A 132 7.92 5.38 -21.68
N HIS A 133 7.40 5.46 -20.46
CA HIS A 133 6.12 4.88 -20.07
C HIS A 133 4.95 5.74 -20.55
N ASP A 134 5.09 7.04 -20.43
CA ASP A 134 4.05 7.98 -20.80
C ASP A 134 4.14 8.29 -22.30
#